data_955d855bbe2f453dd619a71e293564b3
#
_entry.id   955d855bbe2f453dd619a71e293564b3
#
_cell.length_a   1.000
_cell.length_b   1.000
_cell.length_c   1.000
_cell.angle_alpha   90.00
_cell.angle_beta   90.00
_cell.angle_gamma   90.00
#
_symmetry.space_group_name_H-M   'P 1'
#
loop_
_entity.id
_entity.type
_entity.pdbx_description
1 polymer ?
#
loop_
_entity_poly.entity_id
_entity_poly.type
_entity_poly.pdbx_seq_one_letter_code
_entity_poly.pdbx_strand_id
1 'polypeptide(L)'
;MRSLVCLFAAAALVTTPAFAQLMKSGQKIDNADAAAMKQLAQANLNEIEGGKAAASKAQSPDVKQFAQKMVDDHTQMLNDLKSLAQQKSVSLPQSASIKDMAQMKLMERSSGAEFDKKYMEEMVKDHQKDAKEVQDLAAKTKDADFKAALQKASTKINEHLQLAQRIASSSAAGSTGASTGTTSK
;
A
#
# COMPACT_ATOMS: atom_id res chain seq x y z
N MET A 1 -39.81 40.56 58.12
CA MET A 1 -38.71 39.67 58.29
C MET A 1 -38.79 38.64 57.15
N ARG A 2 -38.00 38.80 56.13
CA ARG A 2 -37.97 37.90 54.93
C ARG A 2 -36.61 37.30 54.89
N SER A 3 -36.52 36.01 55.21
CA SER A 3 -35.27 35.20 55.09
C SER A 3 -34.98 34.90 53.66
N LEU A 4 -33.79 35.29 53.22
CA LEU A 4 -33.24 34.98 51.90
C LEU A 4 -32.39 33.67 52.01
N VAL A 5 -32.87 32.62 51.41
CA VAL A 5 -32.12 31.31 51.32
C VAL A 5 -31.27 31.36 50.06
N CYS A 6 -29.95 31.45 50.26
CA CYS A 6 -28.99 31.29 49.15
C CYS A 6 -28.81 29.80 48.82
N LEU A 7 -29.28 29.38 47.66
CA LEU A 7 -28.93 28.07 47.06
C LEU A 7 -27.55 28.17 46.41
N PHE A 8 -26.55 27.47 46.97
CA PHE A 8 -25.29 27.22 46.29
C PHE A 8 -25.47 26.05 45.33
N ALA A 9 -25.48 26.32 44.04
CA ALA A 9 -25.38 25.27 43.01
C ALA A 9 -23.92 24.82 42.87
N ALA A 10 -23.62 23.63 43.35
CA ALA A 10 -22.33 22.98 43.09
C ALA A 10 -22.28 22.48 41.63
N ALA A 11 -21.53 23.17 40.78
CA ALA A 11 -21.22 22.71 39.44
C ALA A 11 -20.17 21.57 39.50
N ALA A 12 -20.62 20.34 39.35
CA ALA A 12 -19.74 19.21 39.18
C ALA A 12 -19.07 19.31 37.81
N LEU A 13 -17.78 19.60 37.78
CA LEU A 13 -16.94 19.48 36.58
C LEU A 13 -16.82 18.00 36.19
N VAL A 14 -17.60 17.58 35.20
CA VAL A 14 -17.44 16.29 34.55
C VAL A 14 -16.22 16.43 33.63
N THR A 15 -15.07 16.02 34.14
CA THR A 15 -13.87 15.87 33.30
C THR A 15 -14.04 14.66 32.39
N THR A 16 -14.33 14.91 31.10
CA THR A 16 -14.45 13.87 30.10
C THR A 16 -13.09 13.18 29.88
N PRO A 17 -13.02 11.83 29.77
CA PRO A 17 -11.78 11.11 29.57
C PRO A 17 -11.20 11.25 28.15
N ALA A 18 -11.76 12.12 27.30
CA ALA A 18 -11.31 12.34 25.91
C ALA A 18 -9.90 12.97 25.82
N PHE A 19 -9.41 13.63 26.88
CA PHE A 19 -8.07 14.24 26.85
C PHE A 19 -6.93 13.25 27.11
N ALA A 20 -7.22 12.08 27.69
CA ALA A 20 -6.19 11.04 27.95
C ALA A 20 -5.80 10.24 26.70
N GLN A 21 -6.61 10.29 25.64
CA GLN A 21 -6.34 9.59 24.39
C GLN A 21 -5.36 10.35 23.48
N LEU A 22 -5.15 11.64 23.72
CA LEU A 22 -4.30 12.51 22.87
C LEU A 22 -2.80 12.45 23.26
N MET A 23 -2.43 11.78 24.36
CA MET A 23 -1.06 11.72 24.87
C MET A 23 -0.42 10.31 24.75
N LYS A 24 -0.86 9.47 23.79
CA LYS A 24 -0.13 8.25 23.43
C LYS A 24 0.95 8.46 22.36
N SER A 25 1.35 9.70 22.13
CA SER A 25 2.51 10.01 21.29
C SER A 25 3.79 9.75 22.06
N GLY A 26 4.51 8.69 21.71
CA GLY A 26 5.85 8.44 22.24
C GLY A 26 6.16 7.00 22.66
N GLN A 27 5.29 6.03 22.40
CA GLN A 27 5.69 4.64 22.62
C GLN A 27 6.73 4.27 21.56
N LYS A 28 7.99 4.13 22.01
CA LYS A 28 9.11 3.75 21.15
C LYS A 28 8.81 2.37 20.56
N ILE A 29 8.77 2.32 19.24
CA ILE A 29 8.63 1.07 18.50
C ILE A 29 9.91 0.24 18.64
N ASP A 30 9.83 -1.08 18.60
CA ASP A 30 11.03 -1.91 18.63
C ASP A 30 11.83 -1.83 17.31
N ASN A 31 13.09 -2.29 17.36
CA ASN A 31 14.00 -2.17 16.23
C ASN A 31 13.56 -3.03 15.02
N ALA A 32 12.89 -4.16 15.26
CA ALA A 32 12.41 -5.03 14.18
C ALA A 32 11.23 -4.38 13.46
N ASP A 33 10.27 -3.82 14.19
CA ASP A 33 9.13 -3.09 13.62
C ASP A 33 9.61 -1.80 12.90
N ALA A 34 10.61 -1.07 13.48
CA ALA A 34 11.20 0.09 12.82
C ALA A 34 11.91 -0.28 11.51
N ALA A 35 12.59 -1.43 11.46
CA ALA A 35 13.20 -1.94 10.23
C ALA A 35 12.13 -2.35 9.21
N ALA A 36 11.06 -3.01 9.64
CA ALA A 36 9.93 -3.39 8.80
C ALA A 36 9.23 -2.15 8.19
N MET A 37 9.01 -1.09 8.97
CA MET A 37 8.48 0.17 8.45
C MET A 37 9.34 0.75 7.31
N LYS A 38 10.68 0.70 7.45
CA LYS A 38 11.59 1.18 6.41
C LYS A 38 11.51 0.33 5.14
N GLN A 39 11.41 -0.99 5.28
CA GLN A 39 11.26 -1.91 4.15
C GLN A 39 9.93 -1.68 3.42
N LEU A 40 8.83 -1.53 4.16
CA LEU A 40 7.51 -1.24 3.58
C LEU A 40 7.47 0.13 2.89
N ALA A 41 8.12 1.14 3.46
CA ALA A 41 8.23 2.45 2.79
C ALA A 41 9.02 2.35 1.48
N GLN A 42 10.12 1.56 1.47
CA GLN A 42 10.90 1.32 0.27
C GLN A 42 10.09 0.58 -0.78
N ALA A 43 9.33 -0.46 -0.41
CA ALA A 43 8.44 -1.18 -1.31
C ALA A 43 7.40 -0.24 -1.93
N ASN A 44 6.69 0.57 -1.12
CA ASN A 44 5.74 1.54 -1.64
C ASN A 44 6.37 2.54 -2.63
N LEU A 45 7.57 3.04 -2.34
CA LEU A 45 8.28 3.94 -3.26
C LEU A 45 8.62 3.27 -4.58
N ASN A 46 9.02 2.00 -4.56
CA ASN A 46 9.34 1.22 -5.76
C ASN A 46 8.07 0.99 -6.60
N GLU A 47 6.95 0.62 -5.96
CA GLU A 47 5.67 0.40 -6.63
C GLU A 47 5.09 1.69 -7.24
N ILE A 48 5.26 2.83 -6.58
CA ILE A 48 4.86 4.14 -7.14
C ILE A 48 5.65 4.43 -8.42
N GLU A 49 6.97 4.28 -8.42
CA GLU A 49 7.79 4.56 -9.60
C GLU A 49 7.55 3.53 -10.71
N GLY A 50 7.40 2.25 -10.37
CA GLY A 50 7.04 1.18 -11.30
C GLY A 50 5.67 1.41 -11.94
N GLY A 51 4.69 1.80 -11.14
CA GLY A 51 3.34 2.14 -11.61
C GLY A 51 3.33 3.33 -12.57
N LYS A 52 4.07 4.41 -12.27
CA LYS A 52 4.22 5.57 -13.17
C LYS A 52 4.80 5.18 -14.52
N ALA A 53 5.87 4.38 -14.51
CA ALA A 53 6.49 3.88 -15.73
C ALA A 53 5.51 3.03 -16.54
N ALA A 54 4.79 2.11 -15.88
CA ALA A 54 3.83 1.24 -16.52
C ALA A 54 2.61 2.01 -17.06
N ALA A 55 2.06 2.97 -16.32
CA ALA A 55 0.96 3.82 -16.79
C ALA A 55 1.30 4.58 -18.07
N SER A 56 2.57 5.02 -18.19
CA SER A 56 3.08 5.69 -19.40
C SER A 56 3.30 4.74 -20.58
N LYS A 57 3.79 3.52 -20.33
CA LYS A 57 4.32 2.61 -21.33
C LYS A 57 3.36 1.52 -21.78
N ALA A 58 2.46 1.07 -20.93
CA ALA A 58 1.51 0.00 -21.24
C ALA A 58 0.70 0.31 -22.49
N GLN A 59 0.36 -0.70 -23.27
CA GLN A 59 -0.51 -0.61 -24.43
C GLN A 59 -1.97 -0.84 -24.05
N SER A 60 -2.23 -1.85 -23.22
CA SER A 60 -3.58 -2.22 -22.77
C SER A 60 -4.16 -1.14 -21.86
N PRO A 61 -5.42 -0.69 -22.11
CA PRO A 61 -6.13 0.21 -21.21
C PRO A 61 -6.26 -0.36 -19.78
N ASP A 62 -6.51 -1.66 -19.65
CA ASP A 62 -6.65 -2.32 -18.34
C ASP A 62 -5.33 -2.29 -17.55
N VAL A 63 -4.20 -2.50 -18.23
CA VAL A 63 -2.87 -2.42 -17.60
C VAL A 63 -2.54 -0.99 -17.22
N LYS A 64 -2.88 0.00 -18.05
CA LYS A 64 -2.73 1.43 -17.70
C LYS A 64 -3.54 1.80 -16.46
N GLN A 65 -4.80 1.37 -16.41
CA GLN A 65 -5.69 1.65 -15.29
C GLN A 65 -5.19 0.97 -14.00
N PHE A 66 -4.73 -0.29 -14.11
CA PHE A 66 -4.10 -0.98 -13.00
C PHE A 66 -2.86 -0.24 -12.50
N ALA A 67 -1.97 0.15 -13.40
CA ALA A 67 -0.75 0.88 -13.06
C ALA A 67 -1.04 2.23 -12.37
N GLN A 68 -2.06 2.97 -12.83
CA GLN A 68 -2.49 4.20 -12.15
C GLN A 68 -3.04 3.90 -10.75
N LYS A 69 -3.85 2.85 -10.60
CA LYS A 69 -4.33 2.42 -9.29
C LYS A 69 -3.17 2.06 -8.33
N MET A 70 -2.12 1.42 -8.84
CA MET A 70 -0.92 1.13 -8.07
C MET A 70 -0.27 2.42 -7.54
N VAL A 71 -0.12 3.44 -8.40
CA VAL A 71 0.42 4.76 -8.00
C VAL A 71 -0.42 5.39 -6.89
N ASP A 72 -1.74 5.41 -7.06
CA ASP A 72 -2.65 6.08 -6.13
C ASP A 72 -2.69 5.38 -4.77
N ASP A 73 -2.90 4.07 -4.76
CA ASP A 73 -3.03 3.30 -3.52
C ASP A 73 -1.70 3.21 -2.76
N HIS A 74 -0.57 2.98 -3.45
CA HIS A 74 0.74 2.94 -2.81
C HIS A 74 1.20 4.31 -2.31
N THR A 75 0.80 5.40 -2.97
CA THR A 75 0.99 6.77 -2.45
C THR A 75 0.22 6.97 -1.15
N GLN A 76 -1.04 6.51 -1.09
CA GLN A 76 -1.83 6.61 0.14
C GLN A 76 -1.24 5.75 1.27
N MET A 77 -0.86 4.50 0.99
CA MET A 77 -0.23 3.62 1.98
C MET A 77 1.09 4.19 2.49
N LEU A 78 1.91 4.79 1.62
CA LEU A 78 3.14 5.47 2.02
C LEU A 78 2.88 6.68 2.93
N ASN A 79 1.86 7.48 2.64
CA ASN A 79 1.49 8.64 3.46
C ASN A 79 0.98 8.22 4.85
N ASP A 80 0.16 7.17 4.91
CA ASP A 80 -0.30 6.59 6.17
C ASP A 80 0.89 6.07 7.00
N LEU A 81 1.83 5.37 6.34
CA LEU A 81 3.05 4.85 6.98
C LEU A 81 3.99 5.97 7.45
N LYS A 82 4.15 7.06 6.66
CA LYS A 82 4.92 8.25 7.06
C LYS A 82 4.35 8.89 8.32
N SER A 83 3.04 9.02 8.40
CA SER A 83 2.35 9.58 9.58
C SER A 83 2.61 8.73 10.83
N LEU A 84 2.52 7.41 10.69
CA LEU A 84 2.82 6.47 11.78
C LEU A 84 4.31 6.52 12.18
N ALA A 85 5.21 6.48 11.19
CA ALA A 85 6.65 6.53 11.43
C ALA A 85 7.08 7.81 12.17
N GLN A 86 6.46 8.96 11.84
CA GLN A 86 6.68 10.22 12.55
C GLN A 86 6.28 10.10 14.03
N GLN A 87 5.11 9.52 14.33
CA GLN A 87 4.65 9.29 15.71
C GLN A 87 5.58 8.37 16.49
N LYS A 88 6.18 7.38 15.80
CA LYS A 88 7.11 6.39 16.38
C LYS A 88 8.59 6.83 16.29
N SER A 89 8.89 8.03 15.79
CA SER A 89 10.26 8.56 15.60
C SER A 89 11.13 7.67 14.71
N VAL A 90 10.55 7.08 13.66
CA VAL A 90 11.26 6.28 12.66
C VAL A 90 11.50 7.10 11.41
N SER A 91 12.77 7.20 10.98
CA SER A 91 13.13 7.82 9.70
C SER A 91 12.95 6.83 8.56
N LEU A 92 12.14 7.18 7.55
CA LEU A 92 11.87 6.37 6.37
C LEU A 92 12.73 6.79 5.17
N PRO A 93 12.98 5.87 4.18
CA PRO A 93 13.58 6.22 2.90
C PRO A 93 12.71 7.25 2.15
N GLN A 94 13.35 8.05 1.28
CA GLN A 94 12.69 9.14 0.56
C GLN A 94 12.61 8.91 -0.95
N SER A 95 13.29 7.88 -1.47
CA SER A 95 13.33 7.56 -2.90
C SER A 95 13.30 6.05 -3.12
N ALA A 96 12.85 5.65 -4.31
CA ALA A 96 12.90 4.26 -4.75
C ALA A 96 14.34 3.73 -4.78
N SER A 97 14.51 2.41 -4.67
CA SER A 97 15.83 1.80 -4.68
C SER A 97 16.43 1.80 -6.10
N ILE A 98 17.73 2.03 -6.19
CA ILE A 98 18.46 2.00 -7.46
C ILE A 98 18.33 0.63 -8.14
N LYS A 99 18.32 -0.46 -7.36
CA LYS A 99 18.19 -1.82 -7.87
C LYS A 99 16.84 -2.02 -8.56
N ASP A 100 15.74 -1.62 -7.91
CA ASP A 100 14.40 -1.85 -8.44
C ASP A 100 14.11 -0.92 -9.62
N MET A 101 14.63 0.31 -9.60
CA MET A 101 14.61 1.20 -10.76
C MET A 101 15.39 0.61 -11.96
N ALA A 102 16.53 -0.07 -11.73
CA ALA A 102 17.28 -0.73 -12.78
C ALA A 102 16.51 -1.94 -13.35
N GLN A 103 15.82 -2.71 -12.51
CA GLN A 103 14.95 -3.81 -12.93
C GLN A 103 13.78 -3.30 -13.78
N MET A 104 13.13 -2.21 -13.37
CA MET A 104 12.09 -1.56 -14.16
C MET A 104 12.61 -1.10 -15.52
N LYS A 105 13.77 -0.44 -15.59
CA LYS A 105 14.41 -0.06 -16.86
C LYS A 105 14.72 -1.26 -17.78
N LEU A 106 15.03 -2.41 -17.19
CA LEU A 106 15.22 -3.63 -17.97
C LEU A 106 13.90 -4.13 -18.56
N MET A 107 12.81 -4.07 -17.80
CA MET A 107 11.47 -4.40 -18.27
C MET A 107 11.00 -3.44 -19.36
N GLU A 108 11.34 -2.16 -19.27
CA GLU A 108 11.02 -1.11 -20.25
C GLU A 108 11.67 -1.33 -21.63
N ARG A 109 12.61 -2.26 -21.79
CA ARG A 109 13.14 -2.67 -23.10
C ARG A 109 12.11 -3.43 -23.93
N SER A 110 11.13 -4.05 -23.31
CA SER A 110 9.96 -4.60 -23.97
C SER A 110 8.96 -3.47 -24.30
N SER A 111 8.05 -3.71 -25.22
CA SER A 111 7.00 -2.77 -25.61
C SER A 111 5.71 -3.51 -25.98
N GLY A 112 4.60 -2.75 -26.05
CA GLY A 112 3.31 -3.28 -26.45
C GLY A 112 2.84 -4.40 -25.53
N ALA A 113 2.20 -5.42 -26.10
CA ALA A 113 1.64 -6.54 -25.37
C ALA A 113 2.69 -7.37 -24.58
N GLU A 114 3.96 -7.37 -25.03
CA GLU A 114 5.04 -8.05 -24.31
C GLU A 114 5.38 -7.32 -23.00
N PHE A 115 5.43 -6.00 -23.02
CA PHE A 115 5.60 -5.20 -21.81
C PHE A 115 4.43 -5.42 -20.85
N ASP A 116 3.19 -5.32 -21.33
CA ASP A 116 1.99 -5.49 -20.55
C ASP A 116 1.99 -6.85 -19.82
N LYS A 117 2.30 -7.92 -20.57
CA LYS A 117 2.40 -9.26 -20.01
C LYS A 117 3.45 -9.35 -18.89
N LYS A 118 4.68 -8.89 -19.16
CA LYS A 118 5.77 -8.93 -18.17
C LYS A 118 5.45 -8.14 -16.91
N TYR A 119 4.87 -6.95 -17.08
CA TYR A 119 4.46 -6.11 -15.96
C TYR A 119 3.40 -6.81 -15.10
N MET A 120 2.37 -7.37 -15.70
CA MET A 120 1.31 -8.06 -14.95
C MET A 120 1.80 -9.34 -14.27
N GLU A 121 2.70 -10.10 -14.90
CA GLU A 121 3.34 -11.27 -14.29
C GLU A 121 4.17 -10.89 -13.06
N GLU A 122 4.94 -9.81 -13.14
CA GLU A 122 5.71 -9.31 -11.99
C GLU A 122 4.78 -8.80 -10.88
N MET A 123 3.71 -8.06 -11.22
CA MET A 123 2.72 -7.61 -10.23
C MET A 123 2.05 -8.76 -9.49
N VAL A 124 1.71 -9.85 -10.17
CA VAL A 124 1.16 -11.06 -9.52
C VAL A 124 2.18 -11.65 -8.54
N LYS A 125 3.42 -11.81 -8.96
CA LYS A 125 4.50 -12.42 -8.18
C LYS A 125 4.85 -11.57 -6.95
N ASP A 126 5.03 -10.27 -7.14
CA ASP A 126 5.42 -9.36 -6.06
C ASP A 126 4.30 -9.22 -5.03
N HIS A 127 3.05 -9.06 -5.45
CA HIS A 127 1.93 -8.97 -4.54
C HIS A 127 1.62 -10.28 -3.79
N GLN A 128 1.92 -11.45 -4.37
CA GLN A 128 1.85 -12.73 -3.63
C GLN A 128 2.87 -12.76 -2.49
N LYS A 129 4.09 -12.31 -2.75
CA LYS A 129 5.16 -12.23 -1.76
C LYS A 129 4.81 -11.20 -0.67
N ASP A 130 4.36 -10.03 -1.08
CA ASP A 130 4.07 -8.93 -0.17
C ASP A 130 2.86 -9.22 0.73
N ALA A 131 1.82 -9.89 0.21
CA ALA A 131 0.68 -10.35 1.00
C ALA A 131 1.12 -11.27 2.15
N LYS A 132 2.03 -12.22 1.87
CA LYS A 132 2.60 -13.09 2.89
C LYS A 132 3.45 -12.31 3.89
N GLU A 133 4.34 -11.44 3.42
CA GLU A 133 5.24 -10.66 4.26
C GLU A 133 4.46 -9.76 5.23
N VAL A 134 3.46 -9.03 4.75
CA VAL A 134 2.63 -8.15 5.57
C VAL A 134 1.81 -8.94 6.59
N GLN A 135 1.31 -10.13 6.22
CA GLN A 135 0.62 -11.03 7.16
C GLN A 135 1.56 -11.52 8.27
N ASP A 136 2.77 -11.95 7.91
CA ASP A 136 3.78 -12.41 8.86
C ASP A 136 4.21 -11.28 9.83
N LEU A 137 4.36 -10.06 9.32
CA LEU A 137 4.66 -8.88 10.15
C LEU A 137 3.50 -8.56 11.10
N ALA A 138 2.25 -8.58 10.63
CA ALA A 138 1.07 -8.33 11.46
C ALA A 138 0.90 -9.37 12.59
N ALA A 139 1.35 -10.61 12.36
CA ALA A 139 1.33 -11.66 13.37
C ALA A 139 2.43 -11.47 14.44
N LYS A 140 3.57 -10.88 14.08
CA LYS A 140 4.76 -10.75 14.93
C LYS A 140 4.81 -9.44 15.72
N THR A 141 4.34 -8.34 15.15
CA THR A 141 4.41 -7.01 15.78
C THR A 141 3.57 -6.97 17.08
N LYS A 142 4.12 -6.30 18.08
CA LYS A 142 3.44 -6.00 19.34
C LYS A 142 2.88 -4.59 19.39
N ASP A 143 3.28 -3.72 18.43
CA ASP A 143 2.76 -2.37 18.31
C ASP A 143 1.37 -2.40 17.67
N ALA A 144 0.36 -1.97 18.42
CA ALA A 144 -1.03 -2.04 17.99
C ALA A 144 -1.33 -1.13 16.78
N ASP A 145 -0.68 0.04 16.71
CA ASP A 145 -0.87 0.99 15.62
C ASP A 145 -0.23 0.46 14.33
N PHE A 146 0.97 -0.12 14.45
CA PHE A 146 1.64 -0.74 13.32
C PHE A 146 0.87 -1.99 12.83
N LYS A 147 0.35 -2.81 13.75
CA LYS A 147 -0.51 -3.94 13.40
C LYS A 147 -1.74 -3.51 12.60
N ALA A 148 -2.41 -2.45 13.05
CA ALA A 148 -3.58 -1.90 12.33
C ALA A 148 -3.20 -1.40 10.93
N ALA A 149 -2.05 -0.72 10.78
CA ALA A 149 -1.54 -0.28 9.48
C ALA A 149 -1.23 -1.46 8.55
N LEU A 150 -0.62 -2.52 9.06
CA LEU A 150 -0.35 -3.76 8.31
C LEU A 150 -1.62 -4.46 7.85
N GLN A 151 -2.66 -4.52 8.69
CA GLN A 151 -3.96 -5.09 8.32
C GLN A 151 -4.63 -4.31 7.18
N LYS A 152 -4.57 -2.97 7.23
CA LYS A 152 -5.06 -2.10 6.16
C LYS A 152 -4.28 -2.31 4.87
N ALA A 153 -2.94 -2.37 4.94
CA ALA A 153 -2.08 -2.67 3.80
C ALA A 153 -2.38 -4.05 3.19
N SER A 154 -2.56 -5.09 4.03
CA SER A 154 -2.91 -6.44 3.58
C SER A 154 -4.17 -6.47 2.74
N THR A 155 -5.21 -5.71 3.11
CA THR A 155 -6.44 -5.59 2.32
C THR A 155 -6.14 -5.05 0.93
N LYS A 156 -5.38 -3.96 0.82
CA LYS A 156 -5.02 -3.34 -0.45
C LYS A 156 -4.16 -4.23 -1.33
N ILE A 157 -3.15 -4.86 -0.76
CA ILE A 157 -2.27 -5.80 -1.46
C ILE A 157 -3.06 -6.97 -2.04
N ASN A 158 -4.02 -7.53 -1.31
CA ASN A 158 -4.88 -8.60 -1.80
C ASN A 158 -5.83 -8.13 -2.91
N GLU A 159 -6.38 -6.90 -2.84
CA GLU A 159 -7.16 -6.30 -3.92
C GLU A 159 -6.33 -6.18 -5.20
N HIS A 160 -5.09 -5.68 -5.10
CA HIS A 160 -4.16 -5.57 -6.23
C HIS A 160 -3.82 -6.95 -6.81
N LEU A 161 -3.50 -7.93 -5.98
CA LEU A 161 -3.20 -9.30 -6.42
C LEU A 161 -4.35 -9.90 -7.22
N GLN A 162 -5.57 -9.81 -6.72
CA GLN A 162 -6.75 -10.32 -7.43
C GLN A 162 -6.98 -9.61 -8.77
N LEU A 163 -6.79 -8.30 -8.81
CA LEU A 163 -6.93 -7.53 -10.04
C LEU A 163 -5.82 -7.89 -11.04
N ALA A 164 -4.57 -7.99 -10.59
CA ALA A 164 -3.44 -8.38 -11.42
C ALA A 164 -3.63 -9.77 -12.04
N GLN A 165 -4.10 -10.75 -11.24
CA GLN A 165 -4.39 -12.11 -11.72
C GLN A 165 -5.49 -12.12 -12.78
N ARG A 166 -6.55 -11.33 -12.62
CA ARG A 166 -7.63 -11.22 -13.62
C ARG A 166 -7.11 -10.65 -14.94
N ILE A 167 -6.33 -9.56 -14.89
CA ILE A 167 -5.78 -8.93 -16.10
C ILE A 167 -4.77 -9.85 -16.80
N ALA A 168 -3.87 -10.50 -16.05
CA ALA A 168 -2.92 -11.46 -16.61
C ALA A 168 -3.62 -12.62 -17.31
N SER A 169 -4.70 -13.16 -16.73
CA SER A 169 -5.47 -14.27 -17.30
C SER A 169 -6.21 -13.88 -18.57
N SER A 170 -6.83 -12.68 -18.60
CA SER A 170 -7.56 -12.19 -19.79
C SER A 170 -6.62 -11.92 -20.96
N SER A 171 -5.42 -11.41 -20.70
CA SER A 171 -4.40 -11.18 -21.71
C SER A 171 -3.88 -12.49 -22.34
N ALA A 172 -3.80 -13.57 -21.55
CA ALA A 172 -3.40 -14.90 -22.04
C ALA A 172 -4.47 -15.52 -22.94
N ALA A 173 -5.75 -15.36 -22.59
CA ALA A 173 -6.88 -15.91 -23.38
C ALA A 173 -7.04 -15.21 -24.74
N GLY A 174 -6.78 -13.90 -24.80
CA GLY A 174 -6.86 -13.14 -26.07
C GLY A 174 -5.79 -13.52 -27.09
N SER A 175 -4.62 -14.01 -26.65
CA SER A 175 -3.54 -14.41 -27.54
C SER A 175 -3.71 -15.79 -28.19
N THR A 176 -4.57 -16.65 -27.64
CA THR A 176 -4.83 -18.00 -28.19
C THR A 176 -5.94 -18.03 -29.23
N GLY A 177 -6.78 -16.97 -29.30
CA GLY A 177 -7.92 -16.90 -30.23
C GLY A 177 -7.62 -16.42 -31.64
N ALA A 178 -6.41 -15.92 -31.94
CA ALA A 178 -6.09 -15.30 -33.24
C ALA A 178 -5.48 -16.25 -34.28
N SER A 179 -5.39 -17.57 -34.00
CA SER A 179 -4.72 -18.55 -34.90
C SER A 179 -5.64 -19.56 -35.55
N THR A 180 -6.94 -19.33 -35.70
CA THR A 180 -7.80 -20.22 -36.48
C THR A 180 -8.60 -19.45 -37.51
N GLY A 181 -8.13 -19.40 -38.73
CA GLY A 181 -8.95 -19.02 -39.86
C GLY A 181 -8.21 -18.33 -40.99
N THR A 182 -7.62 -19.08 -41.92
CA THR A 182 -8.02 -19.06 -43.30
C THR A 182 -7.07 -19.91 -44.13
N THR A 183 -7.39 -21.20 -44.29
CA THR A 183 -7.06 -21.91 -45.50
C THR A 183 -8.34 -22.26 -46.20
N SER A 184 -8.70 -21.55 -47.24
CA SER A 184 -9.55 -22.08 -48.28
C SER A 184 -9.28 -21.39 -49.60
N LYS A 185 -8.69 -22.20 -50.45
CA LYS A 185 -8.86 -22.24 -51.90
C LYS A 185 -8.32 -21.09 -52.72
#